data_82f5603f74131b54c3e69b5d9c985c5a
#
_entry.id   82f5603f74131b54c3e69b5d9c985c5a
#
_cell.length_a   1.000
_cell.length_b   1.000
_cell.length_c   1.000
_cell.angle_alpha   90.00
_cell.angle_beta   90.00
_cell.angle_gamma   90.00
#
_symmetry.space_group_name_H-M   'P 1'
#
loop_
_entity.id
_entity.type
_entity.pdbx_description
1 polymer ?
#
loop_
_entity_poly.entity_id
_entity_poly.type
_entity_poly.pdbx_seq_one_letter_code
_entity_poly.pdbx_strand_id
1 'polypeptide(L)'
;MQNNNTVSKNRGASVLRLFDGSLRSDLLVMVVFCFAGVLSKKLINPVANAITDSLHIPGGISTAVALMFLVVAASLTKRKWSASAMGMMQAAMALAMGSIGSMGLLRPLAYLIPGIVIDLVMLIPEGKLGGLLTSRVKAFFANILSSVSAALFSDLVVFHLPTKPLMAYLCIAALSGAVCGFVAGAVVAPIKDSDDHGGDNE
;
A
#
# COMPACT_ATOMS: atom_id res chain seq x y z
N MET A 1 -26.72 -26.88 18.94
CA MET A 1 -25.53 -26.58 18.13
C MET A 1 -25.82 -25.66 16.93
N GLN A 2 -26.66 -24.63 17.05
CA GLN A 2 -27.15 -23.83 15.90
C GLN A 2 -26.79 -22.33 15.97
N ASN A 3 -25.97 -21.90 16.94
CA ASN A 3 -25.79 -20.46 17.22
C ASN A 3 -24.46 -19.86 16.69
N ASN A 4 -23.52 -20.65 16.20
CA ASN A 4 -22.22 -20.13 15.76
C ASN A 4 -22.21 -19.68 14.30
N ASN A 5 -23.13 -20.16 13.45
CA ASN A 5 -23.18 -19.80 12.03
C ASN A 5 -23.83 -18.43 11.79
N THR A 6 -24.76 -18.00 12.66
CA THR A 6 -25.42 -16.69 12.56
C THR A 6 -24.51 -15.54 12.99
N VAL A 7 -23.63 -15.76 13.96
CA VAL A 7 -22.68 -14.73 14.41
C VAL A 7 -21.57 -14.50 13.38
N SER A 8 -21.11 -15.55 12.69
CA SER A 8 -20.12 -15.45 11.63
C SER A 8 -20.69 -14.72 10.38
N LYS A 9 -21.93 -15.04 10.01
CA LYS A 9 -22.61 -14.41 8.87
C LYS A 9 -22.88 -12.92 9.08
N ASN A 10 -23.21 -12.52 10.31
CA ASN A 10 -23.43 -11.11 10.66
C ASN A 10 -22.14 -10.29 10.72
N ARG A 11 -21.00 -10.89 11.05
CA ARG A 11 -19.69 -10.19 10.99
C ARG A 11 -19.23 -9.94 9.55
N GLY A 12 -19.44 -10.88 8.66
CA GLY A 12 -19.16 -10.70 7.23
C GLY A 12 -20.02 -9.61 6.61
N ALA A 13 -21.32 -9.57 6.90
CA ALA A 13 -22.25 -8.56 6.39
C ALA A 13 -21.95 -7.14 6.93
N SER A 14 -21.41 -7.01 8.13
CA SER A 14 -21.04 -5.70 8.70
C SER A 14 -19.76 -5.14 8.06
N VAL A 15 -18.82 -6.01 7.70
CA VAL A 15 -17.57 -5.60 7.02
C VAL A 15 -17.89 -5.22 5.57
N LEU A 16 -18.75 -5.97 4.88
CA LEU A 16 -19.20 -5.67 3.51
C LEU A 16 -19.93 -4.33 3.39
N ARG A 17 -20.71 -3.93 4.39
CA ARG A 17 -21.36 -2.60 4.41
C ARG A 17 -20.38 -1.43 4.54
N LEU A 18 -19.15 -1.66 5.02
CA LEU A 18 -18.08 -0.66 5.03
C LEU A 18 -17.56 -0.34 3.61
N PHE A 19 -17.80 -1.20 2.63
CA PHE A 19 -17.35 -1.05 1.24
C PHE A 19 -18.47 -0.66 0.26
N ASP A 20 -19.57 -0.12 0.76
CA ASP A 20 -20.79 0.23 -0.01
C ASP A 20 -20.62 1.39 -1.01
N GLY A 21 -19.37 1.82 -1.28
CA GLY A 21 -19.05 2.84 -2.28
C GLY A 21 -19.59 4.25 -1.93
N SER A 22 -20.09 4.43 -0.71
CA SER A 22 -20.46 5.78 -0.25
C SER A 22 -19.19 6.60 0.04
N LEU A 23 -19.25 7.91 -0.18
CA LEU A 23 -18.13 8.81 0.08
C LEU A 23 -17.55 8.63 1.49
N ARG A 24 -18.41 8.37 2.47
CA ARG A 24 -18.05 8.24 3.89
C ARG A 24 -17.30 6.95 4.15
N SER A 25 -17.72 5.84 3.55
CA SER A 25 -17.05 4.54 3.72
C SER A 25 -15.67 4.54 3.06
N ASP A 26 -15.55 5.08 1.84
CA ASP A 26 -14.27 5.19 1.15
C ASP A 26 -13.27 6.04 1.95
N LEU A 27 -13.69 7.20 2.47
CA LEU A 27 -12.86 8.06 3.30
C LEU A 27 -12.44 7.36 4.59
N LEU A 28 -13.34 6.61 5.23
CA LEU A 28 -13.04 5.88 6.46
C LEU A 28 -11.99 4.80 6.19
N VAL A 29 -12.15 4.02 5.12
CA VAL A 29 -11.16 3.02 4.68
C VAL A 29 -9.81 3.69 4.45
N MET A 30 -9.77 4.79 3.69
CA MET A 30 -8.53 5.52 3.41
C MET A 30 -7.84 5.99 4.70
N VAL A 31 -8.59 6.56 5.66
CA VAL A 31 -8.04 7.04 6.94
C VAL A 31 -7.49 5.89 7.77
N VAL A 32 -8.26 4.80 7.92
CA VAL A 32 -7.84 3.63 8.72
C VAL A 32 -6.59 3.00 8.14
N PHE A 33 -6.54 2.77 6.83
CA PHE A 33 -5.37 2.17 6.18
C PHE A 33 -4.17 3.13 6.14
N CYS A 34 -4.40 4.43 6.02
CA CYS A 34 -3.36 5.44 6.13
C CYS A 34 -2.70 5.39 7.51
N PHE A 35 -3.52 5.38 8.56
CA PHE A 35 -3.04 5.29 9.94
C PHE A 35 -2.30 3.97 10.21
N ALA A 36 -2.85 2.84 9.73
CA ALA A 36 -2.20 1.53 9.81
C ALA A 36 -0.84 1.53 9.10
N GLY A 37 -0.73 2.15 7.93
CA GLY A 37 0.54 2.29 7.20
C GLY A 37 1.60 3.11 7.95
N VAL A 38 1.20 4.23 8.55
CA VAL A 38 2.13 5.04 9.37
C VAL A 38 2.54 4.31 10.65
N LEU A 39 1.59 3.65 11.31
CA LEU A 39 1.85 2.89 12.54
C LEU A 39 2.74 1.69 12.27
N SER A 40 2.50 0.94 11.19
CA SER A 40 3.33 -0.19 10.78
C SER A 40 4.78 0.24 10.52
N LYS A 41 4.99 1.39 9.88
CA LYS A 41 6.33 1.98 9.71
C LYS A 41 7.02 2.20 11.05
N LYS A 42 6.32 2.78 12.02
CA LYS A 42 6.87 3.07 13.34
C LYS A 42 7.23 1.80 14.12
N LEU A 43 6.43 0.75 13.99
CA LEU A 43 6.66 -0.55 14.64
C LEU A 43 7.76 -1.36 13.96
N ILE A 44 7.81 -1.33 12.61
CA ILE A 44 8.74 -2.16 11.83
C ILE A 44 10.09 -1.49 11.68
N ASN A 45 10.20 -0.16 11.69
CA ASN A 45 11.46 0.55 11.55
C ASN A 45 12.57 0.06 12.50
N PRO A 46 12.35 -0.11 13.81
CA PRO A 46 13.42 -0.56 14.71
C PRO A 46 13.91 -1.98 14.34
N VAL A 47 13.00 -2.88 13.95
CA VAL A 47 13.36 -4.24 13.53
C VAL A 47 14.04 -4.23 12.16
N ALA A 48 13.50 -3.47 11.22
CA ALA A 48 14.08 -3.32 9.89
C ALA A 48 15.49 -2.71 9.97
N ASN A 49 15.69 -1.68 10.79
CA ASN A 49 17.01 -1.07 10.98
C ASN A 49 17.99 -2.05 11.63
N ALA A 50 17.58 -2.82 12.63
CA ALA A 50 18.45 -3.82 13.24
C ALA A 50 18.94 -4.88 12.22
N ILE A 51 18.05 -5.29 11.30
CA ILE A 51 18.41 -6.24 10.22
C ILE A 51 19.31 -5.55 9.19
N THR A 52 18.98 -4.34 8.78
CA THR A 52 19.73 -3.60 7.76
C THR A 52 21.09 -3.16 8.25
N ASP A 53 21.20 -2.74 9.50
CA ASP A 53 22.48 -2.38 10.12
C ASP A 53 23.40 -3.59 10.22
N SER A 54 22.86 -4.77 10.58
CA SER A 54 23.62 -6.02 10.64
C SER A 54 24.14 -6.48 9.27
N LEU A 55 23.38 -6.21 8.22
CA LEU A 55 23.71 -6.59 6.84
C LEU A 55 24.41 -5.48 6.06
N HIS A 56 24.61 -4.30 6.66
CA HIS A 56 25.10 -3.10 5.98
C HIS A 56 24.26 -2.73 4.74
N ILE A 57 22.98 -3.09 4.79
CA ILE A 57 22.02 -2.88 3.71
C ILE A 57 21.04 -1.79 4.16
N PRO A 58 20.85 -0.76 3.38
CA PRO A 58 19.97 0.33 3.75
C PRO A 58 18.49 -0.04 3.73
N GLY A 59 17.73 0.52 4.67
CA GLY A 59 16.34 0.16 4.93
C GLY A 59 15.36 0.59 3.83
N GLY A 60 14.66 -0.38 3.26
CA GLY A 60 13.51 -0.19 2.36
C GLY A 60 12.29 -1.04 2.77
N ILE A 61 12.50 -2.04 3.64
CA ILE A 61 11.49 -3.05 4.00
C ILE A 61 10.25 -2.41 4.65
N SER A 62 10.45 -1.49 5.59
CA SER A 62 9.33 -0.80 6.27
C SER A 62 8.49 0.06 5.33
N THR A 63 9.10 0.58 4.26
CA THR A 63 8.40 1.35 3.23
C THR A 63 7.50 0.44 2.40
N ALA A 64 7.96 -0.72 1.98
CA ALA A 64 7.16 -1.69 1.23
C ALA A 64 5.92 -2.15 1.99
N VAL A 65 6.04 -2.37 3.31
CA VAL A 65 4.90 -2.72 4.18
C VAL A 65 3.90 -1.56 4.27
N ALA A 66 4.36 -0.33 4.47
CA ALA A 66 3.46 0.83 4.50
C ALA A 66 2.74 1.04 3.18
N LEU A 67 3.43 0.84 2.04
CA LEU A 67 2.84 0.93 0.70
C LEU A 67 1.83 -0.21 0.44
N MET A 68 2.02 -1.38 1.03
CA MET A 68 1.05 -2.48 0.97
C MET A 68 -0.32 -2.03 1.49
N PHE A 69 -0.39 -1.29 2.59
CA PHE A 69 -1.65 -0.74 3.10
C PHE A 69 -2.29 0.26 2.14
N LEU A 70 -1.48 1.08 1.45
CA LEU A 70 -1.99 2.00 0.43
C LEU A 70 -2.56 1.24 -0.77
N VAL A 71 -1.85 0.20 -1.24
CA VAL A 71 -2.27 -0.64 -2.35
C VAL A 71 -3.58 -1.36 -2.04
N VAL A 72 -3.71 -1.94 -0.84
CA VAL A 72 -4.95 -2.59 -0.39
C VAL A 72 -6.10 -1.58 -0.37
N ALA A 73 -5.92 -0.43 0.27
CA ALA A 73 -6.95 0.59 0.34
C ALA A 73 -7.35 1.13 -1.05
N ALA A 74 -6.37 1.42 -1.92
CA ALA A 74 -6.63 1.87 -3.28
C ALA A 74 -7.37 0.82 -4.13
N SER A 75 -7.10 -0.48 -3.87
CA SER A 75 -7.80 -1.58 -4.54
C SER A 75 -9.24 -1.74 -4.08
N LEU A 76 -9.55 -1.40 -2.83
CA LEU A 76 -10.87 -1.50 -2.23
C LEU A 76 -11.72 -0.24 -2.48
N THR A 77 -11.07 0.90 -2.67
CA THR A 77 -11.74 2.18 -2.90
C THR A 77 -12.06 2.35 -4.39
N LYS A 78 -13.31 2.63 -4.73
CA LYS A 78 -13.76 2.83 -6.12
C LYS A 78 -13.36 4.21 -6.71
N ARG A 79 -12.54 4.98 -6.00
CA ARG A 79 -12.13 6.34 -6.39
C ARG A 79 -10.78 6.38 -7.07
N LYS A 80 -10.72 7.13 -8.16
CA LYS A 80 -9.44 7.48 -8.80
C LYS A 80 -8.64 8.40 -7.88
N TRP A 81 -7.31 8.26 -7.91
CA TRP A 81 -6.36 9.07 -7.12
C TRP A 81 -6.45 8.88 -5.60
N SER A 82 -7.00 7.76 -5.13
CA SER A 82 -7.11 7.46 -3.70
C SER A 82 -5.74 7.22 -3.04
N ALA A 83 -4.81 6.54 -3.71
CA ALA A 83 -3.48 6.30 -3.18
C ALA A 83 -2.66 7.59 -3.08
N SER A 84 -2.76 8.49 -4.07
CA SER A 84 -2.12 9.82 -4.02
C SER A 84 -2.64 10.65 -2.86
N ALA A 85 -3.97 10.68 -2.65
CA ALA A 85 -4.58 11.37 -1.52
C ALA A 85 -4.12 10.80 -0.18
N MET A 86 -4.02 9.47 -0.06
CA MET A 86 -3.48 8.79 1.12
C MET A 86 -1.99 9.09 1.33
N GLY A 87 -1.20 9.16 0.25
CA GLY A 87 0.20 9.56 0.29
C GLY A 87 0.38 10.97 0.87
N MET A 88 -0.44 11.93 0.43
CA MET A 88 -0.46 13.28 0.99
C MET A 88 -0.87 13.28 2.47
N MET A 89 -1.85 12.50 2.84
CA MET A 89 -2.29 12.38 4.23
C MET A 89 -1.20 11.76 5.13
N GLN A 90 -0.50 10.73 4.65
CA GLN A 90 0.66 10.17 5.35
C GLN A 90 1.79 11.19 5.51
N ALA A 91 2.06 11.99 4.49
CA ALA A 91 3.03 13.07 4.55
C ALA A 91 2.67 14.10 5.62
N ALA A 92 1.41 14.55 5.66
CA ALA A 92 0.92 15.49 6.67
C ALA A 92 1.03 14.90 8.09
N MET A 93 0.65 13.63 8.27
CA MET A 93 0.80 12.93 9.56
C MET A 93 2.28 12.81 9.98
N ALA A 94 3.17 12.48 9.06
CA ALA A 94 4.60 12.37 9.34
C ALA A 94 5.21 13.73 9.76
N LEU A 95 4.78 14.81 9.12
CA LEU A 95 5.17 16.18 9.50
C LEU A 95 4.61 16.56 10.88
N ALA A 96 3.34 16.27 11.15
CA ALA A 96 2.70 16.54 12.44
C ALA A 96 3.36 15.77 13.59
N MET A 97 3.88 14.57 13.33
CA MET A 97 4.65 13.77 14.30
C MET A 97 6.11 14.26 14.49
N GLY A 98 6.50 15.38 13.91
CA GLY A 98 7.85 15.91 13.99
C GLY A 98 8.91 15.04 13.30
N SER A 99 8.49 14.09 12.49
CA SER A 99 9.39 13.17 11.79
C SER A 99 10.04 13.82 10.56
N ILE A 100 10.62 15.01 10.71
CA ILE A 100 11.21 15.75 9.58
C ILE A 100 12.41 14.98 9.00
N GLY A 101 13.22 14.33 9.82
CA GLY A 101 14.35 13.50 9.40
C GLY A 101 15.31 14.20 8.43
N SER A 102 16.14 13.40 7.77
CA SER A 102 17.13 13.89 6.79
C SER A 102 16.54 14.43 5.47
N MET A 103 15.26 14.12 5.19
CA MET A 103 14.58 14.51 3.93
C MET A 103 14.02 15.94 3.95
N GLY A 104 13.89 16.59 5.11
CA GLY A 104 13.39 17.96 5.24
C GLY A 104 12.08 18.20 4.47
N LEU A 105 12.05 19.27 3.67
CA LEU A 105 10.88 19.67 2.85
C LEU A 105 10.57 18.72 1.68
N LEU A 106 11.48 17.82 1.30
CA LEU A 106 11.23 16.83 0.23
C LEU A 106 10.42 15.61 0.71
N ARG A 107 10.20 15.49 2.02
CA ARG A 107 9.47 14.36 2.58
C ARG A 107 8.04 14.17 2.03
N PRO A 108 7.21 15.20 1.80
CA PRO A 108 5.92 15.04 1.17
C PRO A 108 5.98 14.38 -0.20
N LEU A 109 6.98 14.71 -1.00
CA LEU A 109 7.19 14.12 -2.32
C LEU A 109 7.53 12.62 -2.23
N ALA A 110 8.31 12.22 -1.22
CA ALA A 110 8.65 10.82 -0.97
C ALA A 110 7.41 9.95 -0.63
N TYR A 111 6.34 10.54 -0.13
CA TYR A 111 5.06 9.86 0.08
C TYR A 111 4.11 9.96 -1.12
N LEU A 112 4.15 11.09 -1.83
CA LEU A 112 3.26 11.36 -2.96
C LEU A 112 3.62 10.53 -4.19
N ILE A 113 4.91 10.44 -4.53
CA ILE A 113 5.39 9.73 -5.73
C ILE A 113 4.93 8.28 -5.77
N PRO A 114 5.16 7.45 -4.73
CA PRO A 114 4.67 6.08 -4.74
C PRO A 114 3.15 5.99 -4.77
N GLY A 115 2.42 6.94 -4.17
CA GLY A 115 0.97 7.03 -4.27
C GLY A 115 0.49 7.24 -5.70
N ILE A 116 1.12 8.15 -6.45
CA ILE A 116 0.83 8.36 -7.88
C ILE A 116 1.11 7.10 -8.69
N VAL A 117 2.21 6.41 -8.42
CA VAL A 117 2.54 5.16 -9.13
C VAL A 117 1.49 4.08 -8.88
N ILE A 118 1.01 3.94 -7.65
CA ILE A 118 -0.10 3.01 -7.32
C ILE A 118 -1.34 3.39 -8.13
N ASP A 119 -1.75 4.65 -8.11
CA ASP A 119 -2.93 5.10 -8.84
C ASP A 119 -2.81 4.86 -10.35
N LEU A 120 -1.64 5.10 -10.95
CA LEU A 120 -1.40 4.81 -12.37
C LEU A 120 -1.57 3.33 -12.70
N VAL A 121 -1.06 2.43 -11.85
CA VAL A 121 -1.25 0.99 -12.04
C VAL A 121 -2.72 0.60 -11.88
N MET A 122 -3.42 1.19 -10.91
CA MET A 122 -4.85 0.93 -10.67
C MET A 122 -5.76 1.45 -11.79
N LEU A 123 -5.35 2.50 -12.50
CA LEU A 123 -6.08 3.03 -13.66
C LEU A 123 -6.08 2.09 -14.87
N ILE A 124 -5.20 1.11 -14.94
CA ILE A 124 -5.18 0.13 -16.02
C ILE A 124 -6.43 -0.75 -15.92
N PRO A 125 -7.32 -0.81 -16.93
CA PRO A 125 -8.54 -1.60 -16.85
C PRO A 125 -8.25 -3.10 -16.73
N GLU A 126 -9.03 -3.79 -15.90
CA GLU A 126 -8.98 -5.24 -15.79
C GLU A 126 -9.43 -5.87 -17.11
N GLY A 127 -8.76 -6.93 -17.55
CA GLY A 127 -9.10 -7.64 -18.78
C GLY A 127 -8.47 -7.15 -20.08
N LYS A 128 -7.83 -5.96 -20.12
CA LYS A 128 -7.17 -5.47 -21.35
C LYS A 128 -5.98 -6.31 -21.85
N LEU A 129 -5.37 -7.11 -20.97
CA LEU A 129 -4.28 -8.03 -21.31
C LEU A 129 -4.73 -9.49 -21.25
N GLY A 130 -5.85 -9.85 -21.90
CA GLY A 130 -6.27 -11.24 -22.05
C GLY A 130 -6.61 -11.95 -20.73
N GLY A 131 -7.17 -11.24 -19.74
CA GLY A 131 -7.52 -11.83 -18.44
C GLY A 131 -6.35 -11.97 -17.46
N LEU A 132 -5.12 -11.68 -17.89
CA LEU A 132 -3.93 -11.81 -17.02
C LEU A 132 -3.89 -10.74 -15.92
N LEU A 133 -4.54 -9.60 -16.12
CA LEU A 133 -4.50 -8.45 -15.20
C LEU A 133 -5.66 -8.51 -14.18
N THR A 134 -5.64 -9.53 -13.36
CA THR A 134 -6.54 -9.69 -12.21
C THR A 134 -6.21 -8.67 -11.12
N SER A 135 -7.15 -8.37 -10.22
CA SER A 135 -6.92 -7.48 -9.07
C SER A 135 -5.70 -7.88 -8.23
N ARG A 136 -5.41 -9.19 -8.12
CA ARG A 136 -4.21 -9.71 -7.44
C ARG A 136 -2.92 -9.27 -8.11
N VAL A 137 -2.87 -9.42 -9.43
CA VAL A 137 -1.68 -9.08 -10.24
C VAL A 137 -1.45 -7.58 -10.24
N LYS A 138 -2.50 -6.78 -10.30
CA LYS A 138 -2.42 -5.33 -10.16
C LYS A 138 -1.84 -4.90 -8.82
N ALA A 139 -2.36 -5.46 -7.71
CA ALA A 139 -1.86 -5.16 -6.37
C ALA A 139 -0.38 -5.54 -6.22
N PHE A 140 0.01 -6.69 -6.79
CA PHE A 140 1.40 -7.15 -6.80
C PHE A 140 2.32 -6.16 -7.52
N PHE A 141 2.02 -5.81 -8.76
CA PHE A 141 2.84 -4.87 -9.52
C PHE A 141 2.78 -3.45 -8.97
N ALA A 142 1.64 -2.99 -8.48
CA ALA A 142 1.51 -1.68 -7.85
C ALA A 142 2.46 -1.55 -6.66
N ASN A 143 2.56 -2.58 -5.82
CA ASN A 143 3.43 -2.53 -4.66
C ASN A 143 4.92 -2.60 -5.02
N ILE A 144 5.30 -3.39 -6.03
CA ILE A 144 6.68 -3.42 -6.54
C ILE A 144 7.08 -2.05 -7.10
N LEU A 145 6.30 -1.54 -8.05
CA LEU A 145 6.61 -0.28 -8.73
C LEU A 145 6.63 0.90 -7.78
N SER A 146 5.69 0.95 -6.82
CA SER A 146 5.67 2.01 -5.81
C SER A 146 6.86 1.91 -4.85
N SER A 147 7.27 0.70 -4.44
CA SER A 147 8.43 0.50 -3.58
C SER A 147 9.72 0.91 -4.28
N VAL A 148 9.88 0.52 -5.55
CA VAL A 148 11.05 0.91 -6.37
C VAL A 148 11.07 2.43 -6.59
N SER A 149 9.91 3.05 -6.89
CA SER A 149 9.84 4.51 -7.10
C SER A 149 10.14 5.29 -5.82
N ALA A 150 9.69 4.80 -4.65
CA ALA A 150 10.01 5.39 -3.36
C ALA A 150 11.51 5.31 -3.05
N ALA A 151 12.13 4.15 -3.28
CA ALA A 151 13.56 3.95 -3.11
C ALA A 151 14.35 4.84 -4.08
N LEU A 152 14.01 4.81 -5.36
CA LEU A 152 14.68 5.60 -6.38
C LEU A 152 14.66 7.10 -6.05
N PHE A 153 13.51 7.63 -5.64
CA PHE A 153 13.40 9.03 -5.26
C PHE A 153 14.25 9.34 -4.02
N SER A 154 14.15 8.52 -2.98
CA SER A 154 14.90 8.74 -1.74
C SER A 154 16.40 8.68 -1.96
N ASP A 155 16.86 7.65 -2.67
CA ASP A 155 18.28 7.35 -2.79
C ASP A 155 18.98 8.26 -3.81
N LEU A 156 18.30 8.59 -4.91
CA LEU A 156 18.85 9.43 -5.96
C LEU A 156 18.74 10.93 -5.62
N VAL A 157 17.56 11.37 -5.17
CA VAL A 157 17.26 12.81 -5.01
C VAL A 157 17.69 13.33 -3.64
N VAL A 158 17.50 12.50 -2.58
CA VAL A 158 17.77 12.93 -1.21
C VAL A 158 19.18 12.57 -0.77
N PHE A 159 19.60 11.32 -1.00
CA PHE A 159 20.90 10.82 -0.49
C PHE A 159 22.01 10.87 -1.54
N HIS A 160 21.72 11.13 -2.81
CA HIS A 160 22.71 11.22 -3.90
C HIS A 160 23.66 10.01 -3.94
N LEU A 161 23.12 8.81 -3.75
CA LEU A 161 23.91 7.59 -3.65
C LEU A 161 24.62 7.25 -4.97
N PRO A 162 25.87 6.75 -4.88
CA PRO A 162 26.57 6.23 -6.05
C PRO A 162 25.86 4.98 -6.62
N THR A 163 26.06 4.71 -7.90
CA THR A 163 25.32 3.72 -8.69
C THR A 163 25.34 2.29 -8.09
N LYS A 164 26.46 1.86 -7.50
CA LYS A 164 26.59 0.51 -6.96
C LYS A 164 25.66 0.24 -5.76
N PRO A 165 25.66 1.07 -4.68
CA PRO A 165 24.71 0.91 -3.59
C PRO A 165 23.26 1.16 -4.04
N LEU A 166 23.01 2.10 -4.96
CA LEU A 166 21.68 2.37 -5.50
C LEU A 166 21.03 1.11 -6.11
N MET A 167 21.78 0.33 -6.91
CA MET A 167 21.26 -0.90 -7.49
C MET A 167 20.89 -1.94 -6.43
N ALA A 168 21.71 -2.09 -5.38
CA ALA A 168 21.41 -2.99 -4.28
C ALA A 168 20.11 -2.58 -3.55
N TYR A 169 19.93 -1.28 -3.32
CA TYR A 169 18.69 -0.74 -2.73
C TYR A 169 17.45 -1.02 -3.57
N LEU A 170 17.54 -0.76 -4.87
CA LEU A 170 16.43 -1.01 -5.79
C LEU A 170 16.04 -2.49 -5.84
N CYS A 171 17.03 -3.41 -5.82
CA CYS A 171 16.78 -4.85 -5.75
C CYS A 171 16.04 -5.23 -4.46
N ILE A 172 16.46 -4.69 -3.32
CA ILE A 172 15.82 -4.97 -2.03
C ILE A 172 14.41 -4.36 -1.98
N ALA A 173 14.23 -3.14 -2.50
CA ALA A 173 12.93 -2.50 -2.61
C ALA A 173 11.98 -3.31 -3.52
N ALA A 174 12.48 -3.83 -4.64
CA ALA A 174 11.71 -4.68 -5.54
C ALA A 174 11.32 -6.02 -4.88
N LEU A 175 12.26 -6.69 -4.19
CA LEU A 175 11.99 -7.95 -3.50
C LEU A 175 11.01 -7.78 -2.35
N SER A 176 11.23 -6.78 -1.48
CA SER A 176 10.30 -6.48 -0.38
C SER A 176 8.93 -6.04 -0.91
N GLY A 177 8.92 -5.24 -1.99
CA GLY A 177 7.72 -4.85 -2.72
C GLY A 177 6.96 -6.05 -3.30
N ALA A 178 7.66 -7.05 -3.82
CA ALA A 178 7.06 -8.28 -4.35
C ALA A 178 6.40 -9.12 -3.24
N VAL A 179 7.10 -9.32 -2.12
CA VAL A 179 6.56 -10.06 -0.97
C VAL A 179 5.30 -9.37 -0.42
N CYS A 180 5.38 -8.06 -0.16
CA CYS A 180 4.25 -7.28 0.34
C CYS A 180 3.13 -7.18 -0.70
N GLY A 181 3.44 -7.09 -1.98
CA GLY A 181 2.49 -7.07 -3.08
C GLY A 181 1.73 -8.39 -3.23
N PHE A 182 2.40 -9.52 -3.01
CA PHE A 182 1.74 -10.82 -2.96
C PHE A 182 0.73 -10.90 -1.81
N VAL A 183 1.11 -10.43 -0.62
CA VAL A 183 0.21 -10.36 0.54
C VAL A 183 -0.98 -9.41 0.25
N ALA A 184 -0.72 -8.23 -0.33
CA ALA A 184 -1.78 -7.30 -0.72
C ALA A 184 -2.78 -7.95 -1.68
N GLY A 185 -2.29 -8.64 -2.71
CA GLY A 185 -3.11 -9.37 -3.68
C GLY A 185 -3.95 -10.49 -3.04
N ALA A 186 -3.37 -11.21 -2.07
CA ALA A 186 -4.08 -12.25 -1.34
C ALA A 186 -5.19 -11.69 -0.44
N VAL A 187 -5.03 -10.47 0.08
CA VAL A 187 -6.05 -9.79 0.89
C VAL A 187 -7.17 -9.20 0.02
N VAL A 188 -6.81 -8.59 -1.12
CA VAL A 188 -7.76 -7.89 -1.99
C VAL A 188 -8.69 -8.87 -2.72
N ALA A 189 -8.18 -10.02 -3.17
CA ALA A 189 -8.92 -10.93 -4.01
C ALA A 189 -10.22 -11.46 -3.38
N PRO A 190 -10.23 -12.03 -2.16
CA PRO A 190 -11.46 -12.58 -1.58
C PRO A 190 -12.50 -11.50 -1.29
N ILE A 191 -12.07 -10.25 -1.07
CA ILE A 191 -13.00 -9.13 -0.80
C ILE A 191 -13.72 -8.73 -2.09
N LYS A 192 -13.01 -8.63 -3.21
CA LYS A 192 -13.62 -8.31 -4.51
C LYS A 192 -14.47 -9.44 -5.06
N ASP A 193 -14.02 -10.69 -4.93
CA ASP A 193 -14.81 -11.86 -5.37
C ASP A 193 -16.16 -11.94 -4.62
N SER A 194 -16.22 -11.46 -3.37
CA SER A 194 -17.46 -11.41 -2.59
C SER A 194 -18.40 -10.29 -3.04
N ASP A 195 -17.89 -9.17 -3.53
CA ASP A 195 -18.70 -8.05 -4.07
C ASP A 195 -19.36 -8.44 -5.40
N ASP A 196 -18.66 -9.14 -6.29
CA ASP A 196 -19.17 -9.55 -7.60
C ASP A 196 -20.32 -10.60 -7.48
N HIS A 197 -20.30 -11.47 -6.46
CA HIS A 197 -21.33 -12.48 -6.25
C HIS A 197 -22.56 -11.96 -5.47
N GLY A 198 -22.47 -10.79 -4.85
CA GLY A 198 -23.58 -10.17 -4.11
C GLY A 198 -24.55 -9.36 -4.98
N GLY A 199 -24.13 -8.96 -6.19
CA GLY A 199 -24.91 -8.13 -7.11
C GLY A 199 -25.94 -8.87 -7.98
N ASP A 200 -25.86 -10.19 -8.06
CA ASP A 200 -26.72 -11.00 -8.96
C ASP A 200 -28.03 -11.50 -8.29
N ASN A 201 -28.32 -11.07 -7.06
CA ASN A 201 -29.48 -11.54 -6.29
C ASN A 201 -30.48 -10.43 -5.89
N GLU A 202 -30.48 -9.26 -6.56
CA GLU A 202 -31.52 -8.21 -6.37
C GLU A 202 -32.32 -7.94 -7.65
#